data_d98d52878aa2b579796a17b4dacd604e
#
_entry.id   d98d52878aa2b579796a17b4dacd604e
#
_cell.length_a   1.000
_cell.length_b   1.000
_cell.length_c   1.000
_cell.angle_alpha   90.00
_cell.angle_beta   90.00
_cell.angle_gamma   90.00
#
_symmetry.space_group_name_H-M   'P 1'
#
loop_
_entity.id
_entity.type
_entity.pdbx_description
1 polymer ?
#
loop_
_entity_poly.entity_id
_entity_poly.type
_entity_poly.pdbx_seq_one_letter_code
_entity_poly.pdbx_strand_id
1 'polypeptide(L)'
;QGAKLAISGTRKDVLDALAAELGGAAVLPCDLSNKDQVEALVPDAEKALGQLDILIANAGITKDNLFVQLRDEDWDAVLAVNLTSTFRLARAAVKGMMRRRFGRVIGITSVVGVTGNPGQSNYTAAKAGMIGMFKSVGKEYAKRGVTANCVAPGFIATPMTDKLNEKQREAILTMVPAGRLGSGADVAGAVVYLASNEAAYVT
;
A
#
# COMPACT_ATOMS: atom_id res chain seq x y z
N GLN A 1 1.45 0.81 20.04
CA GLN A 1 2.76 1.50 19.96
C GLN A 1 2.62 3.04 20.03
N GLY A 2 1.44 3.56 20.37
CA GLY A 2 1.23 4.98 20.66
C GLY A 2 1.11 5.91 19.44
N ALA A 3 1.09 5.40 18.21
CA ALA A 3 0.86 6.21 17.03
C ALA A 3 -0.61 6.66 16.95
N LYS A 4 -0.83 7.95 16.62
CA LYS A 4 -2.15 8.42 16.21
C LYS A 4 -2.43 7.92 14.80
N LEU A 5 -3.64 7.41 14.56
CA LEU A 5 -3.99 6.79 13.30
C LEU A 5 -5.08 7.58 12.55
N ALA A 6 -4.90 7.67 11.24
CA ALA A 6 -5.97 7.97 10.29
C ALA A 6 -6.10 6.77 9.34
N ILE A 7 -7.32 6.32 9.13
CA ILE A 7 -7.63 5.18 8.26
C ILE A 7 -8.54 5.62 7.11
N SER A 8 -8.27 5.09 5.93
CA SER A 8 -8.97 5.47 4.71
C SER A 8 -9.37 4.27 3.85
N GLY A 9 -10.46 4.42 3.16
CA GLY A 9 -11.05 3.44 2.26
C GLY A 9 -12.42 3.91 1.77
N THR A 10 -13.11 3.10 0.98
CA THR A 10 -14.41 3.48 0.40
C THR A 10 -15.61 3.14 1.30
N ARG A 11 -15.49 2.17 2.21
CA ARG A 11 -16.57 1.67 3.05
C ARG A 11 -16.51 2.30 4.44
N LYS A 12 -17.26 3.39 4.61
CA LYS A 12 -17.25 4.18 5.85
C LYS A 12 -17.66 3.35 7.08
N ASP A 13 -18.67 2.51 6.95
CA ASP A 13 -19.15 1.62 8.02
C ASP A 13 -18.07 0.67 8.54
N VAL A 14 -17.27 0.09 7.64
CA VAL A 14 -16.15 -0.79 7.99
C VAL A 14 -15.01 0.01 8.64
N LEU A 15 -14.77 1.23 8.16
CA LEU A 15 -13.77 2.11 8.77
C LEU A 15 -14.19 2.56 10.17
N ASP A 16 -15.46 2.88 10.39
CA ASP A 16 -15.98 3.27 11.70
C ASP A 16 -15.83 2.13 12.72
N ALA A 17 -16.18 0.89 12.32
CA ALA A 17 -16.00 -0.29 13.16
C ALA A 17 -14.52 -0.52 13.52
N LEU A 18 -13.62 -0.45 12.53
CA LEU A 18 -12.18 -0.59 12.76
C LEU A 18 -11.62 0.54 13.64
N ALA A 19 -12.09 1.77 13.45
CA ALA A 19 -11.66 2.90 14.28
C ALA A 19 -12.02 2.70 15.76
N ALA A 20 -13.18 2.12 16.04
CA ALA A 20 -13.59 1.76 17.41
C ALA A 20 -12.68 0.68 18.02
N GLU A 21 -12.34 -0.37 17.27
CA GLU A 21 -11.40 -1.42 17.70
C GLU A 21 -10.00 -0.85 17.98
N LEU A 22 -9.56 0.15 17.21
CA LEU A 22 -8.25 0.80 17.35
C LEU A 22 -8.19 1.86 18.46
N GLY A 23 -9.26 2.07 19.20
CA GLY A 23 -9.31 3.06 20.29
C GLY A 23 -9.41 4.50 19.82
N GLY A 24 -9.98 4.75 18.61
CA GLY A 24 -10.30 6.09 18.13
C GLY A 24 -9.38 6.60 17.03
N ALA A 25 -9.27 5.89 15.91
CA ALA A 25 -8.60 6.38 14.70
C ALA A 25 -9.47 7.42 13.97
N ALA A 26 -8.84 8.40 13.32
CA ALA A 26 -9.55 9.32 12.42
C ALA A 26 -10.03 8.57 11.16
N VAL A 27 -11.31 8.67 10.85
CA VAL A 27 -11.92 8.01 9.68
C VAL A 27 -12.00 9.01 8.52
N LEU A 28 -11.30 8.72 7.43
CA LEU A 28 -11.19 9.58 6.26
C LEU A 28 -11.61 8.79 4.99
N PRO A 29 -12.91 8.69 4.69
CA PRO A 29 -13.38 7.98 3.50
C PRO A 29 -12.79 8.59 2.24
N CYS A 30 -12.28 7.75 1.34
CA CYS A 30 -11.69 8.19 0.08
C CYS A 30 -11.77 7.10 -0.98
N ASP A 31 -12.27 7.46 -2.15
CA ASP A 31 -12.15 6.67 -3.36
C ASP A 31 -10.87 7.08 -4.11
N LEU A 32 -9.91 6.17 -4.15
CA LEU A 32 -8.62 6.41 -4.82
C LEU A 32 -8.71 6.55 -6.34
N SER A 33 -9.84 6.23 -6.95
CA SER A 33 -10.11 6.54 -8.36
C SER A 33 -10.51 7.99 -8.57
N ASN A 34 -10.98 8.67 -7.52
CA ASN A 34 -11.39 10.06 -7.56
C ASN A 34 -10.21 10.98 -7.22
N LYS A 35 -9.76 11.75 -8.22
CA LYS A 35 -8.60 12.63 -8.09
C LYS A 35 -8.74 13.65 -6.96
N ASP A 36 -9.91 14.30 -6.85
CA ASP A 36 -10.12 15.38 -5.89
C ASP A 36 -10.11 14.85 -4.46
N GLN A 37 -10.72 13.68 -4.23
CA GLN A 37 -10.65 13.01 -2.93
C GLN A 37 -9.23 12.61 -2.55
N VAL A 38 -8.43 12.10 -3.51
CA VAL A 38 -7.01 11.76 -3.28
C VAL A 38 -6.19 13.00 -2.93
N GLU A 39 -6.44 14.13 -3.59
CA GLU A 39 -5.73 15.39 -3.32
C GLU A 39 -6.10 15.99 -1.96
N ALA A 40 -7.31 15.76 -1.47
CA ALA A 40 -7.78 16.21 -0.15
C ALA A 40 -7.28 15.30 1.00
N LEU A 41 -7.03 14.02 0.76
CA LEU A 41 -6.82 13.02 1.81
C LEU A 41 -5.62 13.32 2.73
N VAL A 42 -4.49 13.75 2.19
CA VAL A 42 -3.31 14.08 3.02
C VAL A 42 -3.53 15.36 3.84
N PRO A 43 -4.05 16.47 3.27
CA PRO A 43 -4.46 17.64 4.07
C PRO A 43 -5.44 17.29 5.19
N ASP A 44 -6.46 16.48 4.91
CA ASP A 44 -7.43 16.05 5.93
C ASP A 44 -6.80 15.20 7.02
N ALA A 45 -5.88 14.31 6.67
CA ALA A 45 -5.11 13.52 7.63
C ALA A 45 -4.21 14.42 8.51
N GLU A 46 -3.51 15.39 7.93
CA GLU A 46 -2.70 16.35 8.69
C GLU A 46 -3.55 17.18 9.63
N LYS A 47 -4.75 17.59 9.21
CA LYS A 47 -5.72 18.31 10.07
C LYS A 47 -6.18 17.44 11.23
N ALA A 48 -6.47 16.18 11.01
CA ALA A 48 -6.97 15.27 12.03
C ALA A 48 -5.87 14.84 13.03
N LEU A 49 -4.64 14.62 12.56
CA LEU A 49 -3.53 14.12 13.37
C LEU A 49 -2.63 15.23 13.95
N GLY A 50 -2.71 16.44 13.40
CA GLY A 50 -1.78 17.56 13.65
C GLY A 50 -0.61 17.57 12.66
N GLN A 51 -0.13 16.41 12.25
CA GLN A 51 0.89 16.21 11.21
C GLN A 51 0.84 14.78 10.68
N LEU A 52 1.42 14.52 9.52
CA LEU A 52 1.54 13.18 8.94
C LEU A 52 3.01 12.78 8.86
N ASP A 53 3.42 11.85 9.70
CA ASP A 53 4.81 11.36 9.78
C ASP A 53 5.01 10.04 9.03
N ILE A 54 3.96 9.25 8.90
CA ILE A 54 4.01 7.93 8.27
C ILE A 54 2.86 7.81 7.27
N LEU A 55 3.18 7.50 6.02
CA LEU A 55 2.21 7.16 4.99
C LEU A 55 2.36 5.68 4.62
N ILE A 56 1.27 4.92 4.75
CA ILE A 56 1.21 3.52 4.29
C ILE A 56 0.25 3.44 3.11
N ALA A 57 0.78 3.24 1.92
CA ALA A 57 0.00 3.05 0.69
C ALA A 57 -0.27 1.55 0.50
N ASN A 58 -1.39 1.08 1.08
CA ASN A 58 -1.78 -0.33 1.07
C ASN A 58 -2.91 -0.64 0.08
N ALA A 59 -3.85 0.27 -0.09
CA ALA A 59 -5.02 0.04 -0.93
C ALA A 59 -4.66 -0.30 -2.37
N GLY A 60 -5.44 -1.18 -2.98
CA GLY A 60 -5.25 -1.58 -4.36
C GLY A 60 -6.40 -2.44 -4.87
N ILE A 61 -6.52 -2.51 -6.19
CA ILE A 61 -7.48 -3.34 -6.91
C ILE A 61 -6.77 -4.21 -7.92
N THR A 62 -7.41 -5.29 -8.33
CA THR A 62 -7.03 -6.11 -9.48
C THR A 62 -8.16 -6.11 -10.52
N LYS A 63 -7.76 -6.23 -11.77
CA LYS A 63 -8.66 -6.43 -12.93
C LYS A 63 -7.94 -7.38 -13.86
N ASP A 64 -8.03 -8.66 -13.51
CA ASP A 64 -7.24 -9.71 -14.12
C ASP A 64 -7.85 -10.15 -15.45
N ASN A 65 -7.05 -10.24 -16.49
CA ASN A 65 -7.39 -10.81 -17.77
C ASN A 65 -6.13 -11.16 -18.57
N LEU A 66 -6.25 -12.08 -19.54
CA LEU A 66 -5.15 -12.35 -20.47
C LEU A 66 -4.75 -11.07 -21.20
N PHE A 67 -3.47 -10.90 -21.47
CA PHE A 67 -2.90 -9.65 -22.00
C PHE A 67 -3.63 -9.15 -23.25
N VAL A 68 -3.92 -10.05 -24.20
CA VAL A 68 -4.62 -9.71 -25.46
C VAL A 68 -6.11 -9.41 -25.28
N GLN A 69 -6.68 -9.69 -24.11
CA GLN A 69 -8.08 -9.44 -23.77
C GLN A 69 -8.26 -8.36 -22.70
N LEU A 70 -7.15 -7.83 -22.19
CA LEU A 70 -7.18 -6.77 -21.19
C LEU A 70 -7.69 -5.49 -21.84
N ARG A 71 -8.76 -4.93 -21.29
CA ARG A 71 -9.35 -3.68 -21.78
C ARG A 71 -8.59 -2.46 -21.25
N ASP A 72 -8.57 -1.39 -22.02
CA ASP A 72 -7.92 -0.14 -21.64
C ASP A 72 -8.51 0.43 -20.35
N GLU A 73 -9.83 0.32 -20.14
CA GLU A 73 -10.48 0.81 -18.93
C GLU A 73 -10.03 0.03 -17.67
N ASP A 74 -9.79 -1.28 -17.81
CA ASP A 74 -9.31 -2.12 -16.70
C ASP A 74 -7.82 -1.85 -16.41
N TRP A 75 -7.03 -1.57 -17.44
CA TRP A 75 -5.65 -1.09 -17.32
C TRP A 75 -5.60 0.25 -16.59
N ASP A 76 -6.34 1.25 -17.09
CA ASP A 76 -6.35 2.60 -16.54
C ASP A 76 -6.85 2.62 -15.09
N ALA A 77 -7.90 1.86 -14.76
CA ALA A 77 -8.43 1.77 -13.40
C ALA A 77 -7.38 1.23 -12.42
N VAL A 78 -6.66 0.16 -12.80
CA VAL A 78 -5.62 -0.43 -11.93
C VAL A 78 -4.46 0.54 -11.74
N LEU A 79 -3.98 1.18 -12.80
CA LEU A 79 -2.91 2.18 -12.70
C LEU A 79 -3.36 3.40 -11.89
N ALA A 80 -4.57 3.89 -12.10
CA ALA A 80 -5.11 5.04 -11.37
C ALA A 80 -5.12 4.78 -9.86
N VAL A 81 -5.68 3.64 -9.43
CA VAL A 81 -5.83 3.31 -8.01
C VAL A 81 -4.51 2.86 -7.39
N ASN A 82 -3.75 1.96 -8.04
CA ASN A 82 -2.60 1.33 -7.39
C ASN A 82 -1.31 2.17 -7.49
N LEU A 83 -1.15 2.98 -8.52
CA LEU A 83 0.09 3.72 -8.77
C LEU A 83 -0.12 5.23 -8.73
N THR A 84 -1.03 5.77 -9.54
CA THR A 84 -1.22 7.22 -9.66
C THR A 84 -1.70 7.84 -8.37
N SER A 85 -2.65 7.20 -7.66
CA SER A 85 -3.10 7.68 -6.35
C SER A 85 -1.95 7.67 -5.34
N THR A 86 -1.17 6.58 -5.29
CA THR A 86 0.00 6.46 -4.41
C THR A 86 1.03 7.56 -4.68
N PHE A 87 1.30 7.86 -5.96
CA PHE A 87 2.16 8.99 -6.33
C PHE A 87 1.64 10.32 -5.77
N ARG A 88 0.33 10.61 -5.92
CA ARG A 88 -0.27 11.85 -5.42
C ARG A 88 -0.18 11.97 -3.91
N LEU A 89 -0.54 10.90 -3.19
CA LEU A 89 -0.46 10.83 -1.73
C LEU A 89 0.97 10.98 -1.22
N ALA A 90 1.92 10.24 -1.79
CA ALA A 90 3.32 10.32 -1.41
C ALA A 90 3.90 11.72 -1.65
N ARG A 91 3.61 12.33 -2.82
CA ARG A 91 4.02 13.69 -3.15
C ARG A 91 3.48 14.72 -2.16
N ALA A 92 2.22 14.60 -1.76
CA ALA A 92 1.62 15.50 -0.78
C ALA A 92 2.24 15.32 0.61
N ALA A 93 2.38 14.07 1.09
CA ALA A 93 2.95 13.76 2.40
C ALA A 93 4.42 14.19 2.53
N VAL A 94 5.25 13.91 1.52
CA VAL A 94 6.68 14.24 1.53
C VAL A 94 6.92 15.75 1.68
N LYS A 95 6.04 16.63 1.19
CA LYS A 95 6.16 18.08 1.37
C LYS A 95 6.22 18.49 2.86
N GLY A 96 5.37 17.92 3.70
CA GLY A 96 5.38 18.14 5.15
C GLY A 96 6.56 17.45 5.82
N MET A 97 6.79 16.17 5.49
CA MET A 97 7.86 15.34 6.06
C MET A 97 9.25 15.94 5.85
N MET A 98 9.58 16.38 4.62
CA MET A 98 10.91 16.96 4.33
C MET A 98 11.21 18.26 5.09
N ARG A 99 10.17 19.06 5.40
CA ARG A 99 10.30 20.29 6.19
C ARG A 99 10.61 19.98 7.67
N ARG A 100 9.92 18.98 8.21
CA ARG A 100 10.15 18.49 9.58
C ARG A 100 11.38 17.61 9.71
N ARG A 101 12.01 17.23 8.59
CA ARG A 101 13.17 16.32 8.52
C ARG A 101 12.88 14.95 9.16
N PHE A 102 11.67 14.50 9.03
CA PHE A 102 11.20 13.17 9.44
C PHE A 102 10.05 12.72 8.58
N GLY A 103 10.13 11.49 8.09
CA GLY A 103 9.03 10.85 7.36
C GLY A 103 9.30 9.38 7.02
N ARG A 104 8.23 8.61 6.92
CA ARG A 104 8.22 7.21 6.51
C ARG A 104 7.16 7.02 5.44
N VAL A 105 7.58 6.67 4.24
CA VAL A 105 6.66 6.35 3.12
C VAL A 105 6.81 4.87 2.82
N ILE A 106 5.73 4.10 3.00
CA ILE A 106 5.74 2.65 2.88
C ILE A 106 4.67 2.23 1.88
N GLY A 107 5.08 1.57 0.81
CA GLY A 107 4.18 1.02 -0.20
C GLY A 107 4.01 -0.48 -0.03
N ILE A 108 2.77 -0.95 -0.01
CA ILE A 108 2.48 -2.38 -0.09
C ILE A 108 2.39 -2.76 -1.56
N THR A 109 3.43 -3.40 -2.04
CA THR A 109 3.53 -3.87 -3.42
C THR A 109 3.05 -5.32 -3.54
N SER A 110 3.76 -6.16 -4.24
CA SER A 110 3.50 -7.59 -4.34
C SER A 110 4.74 -8.27 -4.91
N VAL A 111 4.95 -9.54 -4.57
CA VAL A 111 5.92 -10.39 -5.27
C VAL A 111 5.68 -10.39 -6.77
N VAL A 112 4.43 -10.31 -7.20
CA VAL A 112 4.02 -10.22 -8.63
C VAL A 112 4.62 -8.98 -9.32
N GLY A 113 4.82 -7.90 -8.60
CA GLY A 113 5.51 -6.71 -9.13
C GLY A 113 7.00 -6.95 -9.43
N VAL A 114 7.57 -8.04 -8.94
CA VAL A 114 8.96 -8.44 -9.18
C VAL A 114 9.06 -9.57 -10.20
N THR A 115 8.18 -10.58 -10.07
CA THR A 115 8.25 -11.81 -10.87
C THR A 115 7.35 -11.81 -12.11
N GLY A 116 6.33 -10.96 -12.15
CA GLY A 116 5.23 -11.09 -13.09
C GLY A 116 4.24 -12.19 -12.69
N ASN A 117 3.05 -12.13 -13.27
CA ASN A 117 2.06 -13.20 -13.18
C ASN A 117 1.14 -13.18 -14.42
N PRO A 118 0.91 -14.32 -15.09
CA PRO A 118 -0.05 -14.38 -16.19
C PRO A 118 -1.43 -13.83 -15.79
N GLY A 119 -2.02 -13.03 -16.67
CA GLY A 119 -3.33 -12.40 -16.42
C GLY A 119 -3.30 -11.13 -15.57
N GLN A 120 -2.15 -10.69 -15.08
CA GLN A 120 -2.02 -9.54 -14.18
C GLN A 120 -1.05 -8.47 -14.69
N SER A 121 -0.96 -8.26 -16.00
CA SER A 121 0.00 -7.32 -16.57
C SER A 121 -0.18 -5.87 -16.08
N ASN A 122 -1.43 -5.40 -15.91
CA ASN A 122 -1.77 -4.09 -15.34
C ASN A 122 -1.37 -3.98 -13.85
N TYR A 123 -1.72 -4.99 -13.05
CA TYR A 123 -1.38 -5.03 -11.63
C TYR A 123 0.14 -5.12 -11.42
N THR A 124 0.80 -5.99 -12.18
CA THR A 124 2.27 -6.12 -12.20
C THR A 124 2.94 -4.78 -12.55
N ALA A 125 2.49 -4.12 -13.62
CA ALA A 125 3.02 -2.83 -14.03
C ALA A 125 2.87 -1.77 -12.92
N ALA A 126 1.69 -1.69 -12.28
CA ALA A 126 1.45 -0.76 -11.18
C ALA A 126 2.34 -1.04 -9.97
N LYS A 127 2.47 -2.30 -9.56
CA LYS A 127 3.28 -2.68 -8.38
C LYS A 127 4.78 -2.55 -8.64
N ALA A 128 5.25 -2.88 -9.83
CA ALA A 128 6.62 -2.65 -10.27
C ALA A 128 6.93 -1.14 -10.38
N GLY A 129 6.01 -0.35 -10.93
CA GLY A 129 6.12 1.10 -10.99
C GLY A 129 6.24 1.75 -9.60
N MET A 130 5.48 1.26 -8.62
CA MET A 130 5.59 1.72 -7.23
C MET A 130 6.98 1.44 -6.64
N ILE A 131 7.58 0.27 -6.90
CA ILE A 131 8.93 -0.06 -6.46
C ILE A 131 9.96 0.91 -7.04
N GLY A 132 9.90 1.17 -8.35
CA GLY A 132 10.79 2.12 -9.02
C GLY A 132 10.62 3.55 -8.49
N MET A 133 9.39 4.00 -8.33
CA MET A 133 9.05 5.32 -7.80
C MET A 133 9.61 5.51 -6.38
N PHE A 134 9.41 4.55 -5.47
CA PHE A 134 9.86 4.69 -4.09
C PHE A 134 11.38 4.64 -3.95
N LYS A 135 12.08 3.87 -4.79
CA LYS A 135 13.55 3.92 -4.87
C LYS A 135 14.04 5.33 -5.24
N SER A 136 13.35 6.04 -6.13
CA SER A 136 13.69 7.41 -6.52
C SER A 136 13.40 8.39 -5.38
N VAL A 137 12.22 8.29 -4.75
CA VAL A 137 11.82 9.13 -3.61
C VAL A 137 12.80 8.96 -2.43
N GLY A 138 13.18 7.71 -2.10
CA GLY A 138 14.14 7.44 -1.04
C GLY A 138 15.49 8.13 -1.29
N LYS A 139 16.04 7.99 -2.50
CA LYS A 139 17.31 8.65 -2.88
C LYS A 139 17.22 10.18 -2.83
N GLU A 140 16.10 10.76 -3.25
CA GLU A 140 15.90 12.21 -3.32
C GLU A 140 15.76 12.85 -1.94
N TYR A 141 15.05 12.18 -1.01
CA TYR A 141 14.69 12.77 0.28
C TYR A 141 15.40 12.16 1.50
N ALA A 142 16.30 11.18 1.34
CA ALA A 142 17.05 10.58 2.45
C ALA A 142 17.79 11.63 3.30
N LYS A 143 18.47 12.60 2.68
CA LYS A 143 19.14 13.70 3.38
C LYS A 143 18.19 14.63 4.15
N ARG A 144 16.90 14.52 3.92
CA ARG A 144 15.83 15.23 4.63
C ARG A 144 15.16 14.37 5.71
N GLY A 145 15.74 13.23 6.05
CA GLY A 145 15.20 12.33 7.07
C GLY A 145 13.92 11.58 6.66
N VAL A 146 13.63 11.53 5.35
CA VAL A 146 12.50 10.77 4.82
C VAL A 146 13.00 9.48 4.19
N THR A 147 12.43 8.35 4.62
CA THR A 147 12.68 7.05 4.00
C THR A 147 11.48 6.63 3.14
N ALA A 148 11.74 5.92 2.04
CA ALA A 148 10.69 5.40 1.18
C ALA A 148 10.97 3.94 0.83
N ASN A 149 10.12 3.04 1.32
CA ASN A 149 10.31 1.61 1.24
C ASN A 149 9.10 0.89 0.67
N CYS A 150 9.31 -0.30 0.13
CA CYS A 150 8.26 -1.19 -0.31
C CYS A 150 8.30 -2.50 0.46
N VAL A 151 7.14 -2.97 0.89
CA VAL A 151 6.93 -4.36 1.31
C VAL A 151 6.27 -5.09 0.16
N ALA A 152 6.83 -6.21 -0.27
CA ALA A 152 6.33 -7.02 -1.38
C ALA A 152 5.83 -8.38 -0.86
N PRO A 153 4.59 -8.47 -0.37
CA PRO A 153 4.04 -9.72 0.13
C PRO A 153 3.96 -10.77 -0.97
N GLY A 154 4.19 -12.03 -0.58
CA GLY A 154 3.86 -13.19 -1.40
C GLY A 154 2.38 -13.56 -1.27
N PHE A 155 2.08 -14.85 -1.16
CA PHE A 155 0.72 -15.33 -0.96
C PHE A 155 0.30 -15.20 0.50
N ILE A 156 -0.67 -14.31 0.74
CA ILE A 156 -1.22 -14.00 2.06
C ILE A 156 -2.63 -14.58 2.17
N ALA A 157 -2.91 -15.23 3.30
CA ALA A 157 -4.25 -15.72 3.62
C ALA A 157 -5.23 -14.53 3.74
N THR A 158 -6.27 -14.56 2.93
CA THR A 158 -7.32 -13.55 2.87
C THR A 158 -8.66 -14.24 2.59
N PRO A 159 -9.82 -13.59 2.79
CA PRO A 159 -11.10 -14.16 2.39
C PRO A 159 -11.19 -14.59 0.91
N MET A 160 -10.30 -14.09 0.06
CA MET A 160 -10.19 -14.51 -1.34
C MET A 160 -9.51 -15.87 -1.47
N THR A 161 -8.46 -16.12 -0.68
CA THR A 161 -7.74 -17.41 -0.69
C THR A 161 -8.53 -18.51 0.00
N ASP A 162 -9.48 -18.16 0.89
CA ASP A 162 -10.37 -19.14 1.54
C ASP A 162 -11.37 -19.78 0.56
N LYS A 163 -11.61 -19.13 -0.60
CA LYS A 163 -12.47 -19.64 -1.66
C LYS A 163 -11.77 -20.63 -2.62
N LEU A 164 -10.47 -20.79 -2.49
CA LEU A 164 -9.69 -21.70 -3.32
C LEU A 164 -10.02 -23.15 -2.95
N ASN A 165 -10.17 -24.01 -3.98
CA ASN A 165 -10.27 -25.44 -3.75
C ASN A 165 -8.92 -26.04 -3.32
N GLU A 166 -8.93 -27.27 -2.79
CA GLU A 166 -7.75 -27.91 -2.21
C GLU A 166 -6.59 -28.03 -3.21
N LYS A 167 -6.89 -28.41 -4.47
CA LYS A 167 -5.90 -28.53 -5.55
C LYS A 167 -5.23 -27.17 -5.87
N GLN A 168 -5.99 -26.09 -5.91
CA GLN A 168 -5.46 -24.73 -6.11
C GLN A 168 -4.60 -24.29 -4.94
N ARG A 169 -5.03 -24.61 -3.71
CA ARG A 169 -4.28 -24.32 -2.50
C ARG A 169 -2.95 -25.05 -2.46
N GLU A 170 -2.93 -26.35 -2.78
CA GLU A 170 -1.71 -27.15 -2.88
C GLU A 170 -0.76 -26.58 -3.94
N ALA A 171 -1.26 -26.24 -5.12
CA ALA A 171 -0.45 -25.63 -6.18
C ALA A 171 0.24 -24.33 -5.72
N ILE A 172 -0.49 -23.48 -4.98
CA ILE A 172 0.11 -22.27 -4.39
C ILE A 172 1.16 -22.62 -3.35
N LEU A 173 0.87 -23.56 -2.44
CA LEU A 173 1.82 -23.95 -1.38
C LEU A 173 3.11 -24.53 -1.95
N THR A 174 3.06 -25.22 -3.08
CA THR A 174 4.26 -25.70 -3.77
C THR A 174 5.17 -24.57 -4.23
N MET A 175 4.62 -23.38 -4.53
CA MET A 175 5.38 -22.20 -4.92
C MET A 175 5.89 -21.38 -3.73
N VAL A 176 5.44 -21.66 -2.51
CA VAL A 176 5.80 -20.92 -1.29
C VAL A 176 6.88 -21.68 -0.53
N PRO A 177 8.13 -21.22 -0.51
CA PRO A 177 9.22 -21.95 0.16
C PRO A 177 8.99 -22.21 1.65
N ALA A 178 8.21 -21.34 2.33
CA ALA A 178 7.86 -21.49 3.74
C ALA A 178 6.80 -22.57 3.98
N GLY A 179 6.23 -23.20 2.94
CA GLY A 179 5.22 -24.25 3.04
C GLY A 179 3.87 -23.81 3.66
N ARG A 180 3.68 -22.52 3.87
CA ARG A 180 2.42 -21.94 4.38
C ARG A 180 2.11 -20.61 3.71
N LEU A 181 0.85 -20.23 3.67
CA LEU A 181 0.49 -18.85 3.36
C LEU A 181 0.95 -17.91 4.48
N GLY A 182 1.34 -16.70 4.11
CA GLY A 182 1.56 -15.63 5.07
C GLY A 182 0.22 -15.12 5.63
N SER A 183 0.30 -14.33 6.68
CA SER A 183 -0.84 -13.65 7.30
C SER A 183 -0.69 -12.12 7.18
N GLY A 184 -1.76 -11.39 7.44
CA GLY A 184 -1.69 -9.93 7.57
C GLY A 184 -0.69 -9.49 8.66
N ALA A 185 -0.53 -10.28 9.73
CA ALA A 185 0.43 -10.02 10.80
C ALA A 185 1.89 -10.13 10.32
N ASP A 186 2.20 -11.11 9.43
CA ASP A 186 3.53 -11.24 8.84
C ASP A 186 3.91 -9.97 8.04
N VAL A 187 2.95 -9.39 7.31
CA VAL A 187 3.15 -8.14 6.57
C VAL A 187 3.26 -6.94 7.52
N ALA A 188 2.38 -6.88 8.53
CA ALA A 188 2.34 -5.79 9.49
C ALA A 188 3.65 -5.68 10.29
N GLY A 189 4.31 -6.79 10.62
CA GLY A 189 5.61 -6.80 11.28
C GLY A 189 6.67 -6.02 10.49
N ALA A 190 6.75 -6.23 9.17
CA ALA A 190 7.65 -5.49 8.30
C ALA A 190 7.29 -4.00 8.21
N VAL A 191 5.99 -3.69 8.12
CA VAL A 191 5.50 -2.31 8.08
C VAL A 191 5.84 -1.57 9.37
N VAL A 192 5.61 -2.18 10.52
CA VAL A 192 5.92 -1.60 11.85
C VAL A 192 7.42 -1.31 11.97
N TYR A 193 8.27 -2.25 11.56
CA TYR A 193 9.71 -2.02 11.53
C TYR A 193 10.09 -0.83 10.64
N LEU A 194 9.61 -0.79 9.40
CA LEU A 194 9.92 0.30 8.46
C LEU A 194 9.35 1.66 8.89
N ALA A 195 8.28 1.66 9.69
CA ALA A 195 7.68 2.87 10.25
C ALA A 195 8.43 3.40 11.48
N SER A 196 9.27 2.58 12.11
CA SER A 196 9.96 2.89 13.36
C SER A 196 11.22 3.77 13.18
N ASN A 197 11.82 4.16 14.29
CA ASN A 197 13.09 4.87 14.31
C ASN A 197 14.28 3.96 14.02
N GLU A 198 14.17 2.67 14.32
CA GLU A 198 15.18 1.65 14.05
C GLU A 198 15.45 1.48 12.55
N ALA A 199 14.45 1.79 11.72
CA ALA A 199 14.58 1.76 10.27
C ALA A 199 15.04 3.09 9.63
N ALA A 200 15.61 4.01 10.43
CA ALA A 200 15.98 5.35 9.92
C ALA A 200 17.04 5.32 8.79
N TYR A 201 17.80 4.23 8.68
CA TYR A 201 18.83 4.04 7.63
C TYR A 201 18.38 3.08 6.52
N VAL A 202 17.15 2.62 6.56
CA VAL A 202 16.57 1.69 5.56
C VAL A 202 15.72 2.50 4.57
N THR A 203 16.20 2.58 3.32
CA THR A 203 15.49 3.29 2.25
C THR A 203 15.92 2.82 0.87
#